data_a6ea117469a2c95684a01764b3f542c5
#
_entry.id   a6ea117469a2c95684a01764b3f542c5
#
_cell.length_a   1.000
_cell.length_b   1.000
_cell.length_c   1.000
_cell.angle_alpha   90.00
_cell.angle_beta   90.00
_cell.angle_gamma   90.00
#
_symmetry.space_group_name_H-M   'P 1'
#
loop_
_entity.id
_entity.type
_entity.pdbx_description
1 polymer ?
#
loop_
_entity_poly.entity_id
_entity_poly.type
_entity_poly.pdbx_seq_one_letter_code
_entity_poly.pdbx_strand_id
1 'polypeptide(L)'
;MVSVIDIQKIYEQWLKKRNELHYKSRYDGHEQWFHGSASGMCMRKHYFQHVAKVKPNAVDVNALRLFRLGDLVHGDIQESLMEYASLNGARILIEREIQLPEVNVRGFLDVVMVEDNALYDIKTCNAWKWKGLFGRTPDTNLPENYYLQLGTYGWWYEKEYGNKLKNITIKTIQG
;
A
#
# COMPACT_ATOMS: atom_id res chain seq x y z
N MET A 1 -24.71 -15.65 -36.03
CA MET A 1 -23.71 -16.24 -35.10
C MET A 1 -23.78 -15.48 -33.78
N VAL A 2 -24.16 -16.12 -32.69
CA VAL A 2 -24.12 -15.51 -31.36
C VAL A 2 -22.64 -15.44 -31.00
N SER A 3 -22.10 -14.21 -30.79
CA SER A 3 -20.74 -14.06 -30.33
C SER A 3 -20.66 -14.61 -28.88
N VAL A 4 -19.80 -15.61 -28.69
CA VAL A 4 -19.53 -16.15 -27.36
C VAL A 4 -18.92 -15.01 -26.51
N ILE A 5 -19.54 -14.71 -25.39
CA ILE A 5 -19.04 -13.70 -24.44
C ILE A 5 -17.78 -14.25 -23.76
N ASP A 6 -16.65 -13.57 -23.95
CA ASP A 6 -15.38 -13.91 -23.30
C ASP A 6 -15.29 -13.19 -21.95
N ILE A 7 -15.63 -13.91 -20.88
CA ILE A 7 -15.64 -13.41 -19.49
C ILE A 7 -14.24 -12.96 -19.06
N GLN A 8 -13.19 -13.71 -19.46
CA GLN A 8 -11.81 -13.36 -19.11
C GLN A 8 -11.43 -12.01 -19.70
N LYS A 9 -11.71 -11.81 -21.00
CA LYS A 9 -11.42 -10.55 -21.69
C LYS A 9 -12.16 -9.36 -21.09
N ILE A 10 -13.42 -9.56 -20.71
CA ILE A 10 -14.22 -8.52 -20.02
C ILE A 10 -13.58 -8.15 -18.70
N TYR A 11 -13.17 -9.15 -17.89
CA TYR A 11 -12.54 -8.90 -16.59
C TYR A 11 -11.19 -8.19 -16.74
N GLU A 12 -10.38 -8.57 -17.70
CA GLU A 12 -9.09 -7.93 -17.98
C GLU A 12 -9.24 -6.47 -18.43
N GLN A 13 -10.23 -6.17 -19.26
CA GLN A 13 -10.54 -4.80 -19.66
C GLN A 13 -11.01 -3.95 -18.46
N TRP A 14 -11.83 -4.53 -17.60
CA TRP A 14 -12.27 -3.88 -16.38
C TRP A 14 -11.10 -3.60 -15.43
N LEU A 15 -10.17 -4.53 -15.22
CA LEU A 15 -8.97 -4.32 -14.40
C LEU A 15 -8.11 -3.17 -14.93
N LYS A 16 -7.89 -3.10 -16.24
CA LYS A 16 -7.14 -2.00 -16.85
C LYS A 16 -7.80 -0.65 -16.60
N LYS A 17 -9.09 -0.55 -16.86
CA LYS A 17 -9.87 0.67 -16.63
C LYS A 17 -9.84 1.09 -15.16
N ARG A 18 -10.03 0.13 -14.24
CA ARG A 18 -9.95 0.38 -12.79
C ARG A 18 -8.58 0.92 -12.40
N ASN A 19 -7.50 0.31 -12.89
CA ASN A 19 -6.15 0.76 -12.61
C ASN A 19 -5.87 2.18 -13.14
N GLU A 20 -6.36 2.52 -14.31
CA GLU A 20 -6.25 3.88 -14.87
C GLU A 20 -6.97 4.92 -13.98
N LEU A 21 -8.19 4.61 -13.53
CA LEU A 21 -8.95 5.49 -12.64
C LEU A 21 -8.26 5.66 -11.29
N HIS A 22 -7.76 4.58 -10.72
CA HIS A 22 -7.01 4.60 -9.48
C HIS A 22 -5.70 5.38 -9.60
N TYR A 23 -4.99 5.22 -10.72
CA TYR A 23 -3.80 6.01 -11.01
C TYR A 23 -4.12 7.50 -11.05
N LYS A 24 -5.15 7.90 -11.82
CA LYS A 24 -5.59 9.28 -11.89
C LYS A 24 -5.91 9.86 -10.51
N SER A 25 -6.73 9.19 -9.73
CA SER A 25 -7.13 9.68 -8.40
C SER A 25 -5.95 9.88 -7.43
N ARG A 26 -4.87 9.10 -7.58
CA ARG A 26 -3.69 9.20 -6.71
C ARG A 26 -2.64 10.21 -7.19
N TYR A 27 -2.54 10.46 -8.48
CA TYR A 27 -1.42 11.19 -9.06
C TYR A 27 -1.81 12.52 -9.72
N ASP A 28 -3.01 12.65 -10.28
CA ASP A 28 -3.44 13.89 -10.94
C ASP A 28 -3.52 15.03 -9.92
N GLY A 29 -2.79 16.11 -10.18
CA GLY A 29 -2.66 17.26 -9.27
C GLY A 29 -1.67 17.04 -8.12
N HIS A 30 -0.95 15.89 -8.10
CA HIS A 30 0.01 15.52 -7.06
C HIS A 30 1.38 15.12 -7.64
N GLU A 31 1.70 15.54 -8.85
CA GLU A 31 2.90 15.14 -9.58
C GLU A 31 4.20 15.55 -8.91
N GLN A 32 4.17 16.57 -8.04
CA GLN A 32 5.32 17.03 -7.26
C GLN A 32 5.60 16.15 -6.04
N TRP A 33 4.68 15.27 -5.66
CA TRP A 33 4.82 14.47 -4.46
C TRP A 33 5.46 13.11 -4.74
N PHE A 34 6.40 12.73 -3.87
CA PHE A 34 6.90 11.36 -3.81
C PHE A 34 5.95 10.50 -2.97
N HIS A 35 5.79 9.25 -3.35
CA HIS A 35 4.95 8.33 -2.58
C HIS A 35 5.71 7.72 -1.42
N GLY A 36 5.14 7.72 -0.21
CA GLY A 36 5.72 7.09 0.97
C GLY A 36 6.03 5.59 0.75
N SER A 37 5.18 4.87 0.02
CA SER A 37 5.42 3.47 -0.35
C SER A 37 6.57 3.27 -1.34
N ALA A 38 7.07 4.34 -1.95
CA ALA A 38 8.23 4.30 -2.84
C ALA A 38 9.53 4.71 -2.13
N SER A 39 9.49 5.00 -0.82
CA SER A 39 10.67 5.29 -0.02
C SER A 39 11.68 4.14 -0.10
N GLY A 40 12.95 4.44 -0.36
CA GLY A 40 13.99 3.43 -0.54
C GLY A 40 13.98 2.69 -1.88
N MET A 41 13.09 3.03 -2.79
CA MET A 41 13.13 2.47 -4.14
C MET A 41 14.24 3.12 -4.99
N CYS A 42 14.51 2.52 -6.15
CA CYS A 42 15.53 2.94 -7.07
C CYS A 42 15.45 4.43 -7.44
N MET A 43 16.47 5.21 -7.10
CA MET A 43 16.56 6.65 -7.39
C MET A 43 16.43 6.98 -8.88
N ARG A 44 16.92 6.10 -9.76
CA ARG A 44 16.78 6.27 -11.21
C ARG A 44 15.32 6.21 -11.64
N LYS A 45 14.50 5.34 -11.00
CA LYS A 45 13.05 5.29 -11.24
C LYS A 45 12.38 6.61 -10.85
N HIS A 46 12.72 7.15 -9.69
CA HIS A 46 12.21 8.45 -9.23
C HIS A 46 12.60 9.59 -10.18
N TYR A 47 13.84 9.62 -10.65
CA TYR A 47 14.30 10.61 -11.63
C TYR A 47 13.45 10.57 -12.91
N PHE A 48 13.26 9.39 -13.49
CA PHE A 48 12.47 9.26 -14.72
C PHE A 48 11.01 9.63 -14.51
N GLN A 49 10.45 9.32 -13.37
CA GLN A 49 9.05 9.59 -13.06
C GLN A 49 8.81 11.08 -12.76
N HIS A 50 9.62 11.71 -11.92
CA HIS A 50 9.37 13.05 -11.39
C HIS A 50 10.10 14.16 -12.14
N VAL A 51 11.30 13.92 -12.64
CA VAL A 51 12.12 14.92 -13.32
C VAL A 51 11.98 14.81 -14.84
N ALA A 52 12.27 13.67 -15.41
CA ALA A 52 12.19 13.44 -16.85
C ALA A 52 10.74 13.21 -17.33
N LYS A 53 9.78 13.02 -16.42
CA LYS A 53 8.35 12.82 -16.69
C LYS A 53 8.07 11.73 -17.73
N VAL A 54 8.86 10.67 -17.70
CA VAL A 54 8.69 9.53 -18.60
C VAL A 54 7.47 8.72 -18.16
N LYS A 55 6.53 8.53 -19.08
CA LYS A 55 5.34 7.73 -18.81
C LYS A 55 5.74 6.27 -18.53
N PRO A 56 5.29 5.68 -17.42
CA PRO A 56 5.58 4.29 -17.12
C PRO A 56 4.96 3.34 -18.14
N ASN A 57 5.57 2.18 -18.32
CA ASN A 57 4.97 1.12 -19.14
C ASN A 57 3.62 0.68 -18.57
N ALA A 58 2.75 0.20 -19.46
CA ALA A 58 1.47 -0.38 -19.04
C ALA A 58 1.71 -1.56 -18.07
N VAL A 59 0.92 -1.61 -17.02
CA VAL A 59 1.01 -2.70 -16.03
C VAL A 59 0.48 -4.00 -16.66
N ASP A 60 1.23 -5.08 -16.48
CA ASP A 60 0.82 -6.42 -16.92
C ASP A 60 -0.48 -6.87 -16.23
N VAL A 61 -1.32 -7.62 -16.94
CA VAL A 61 -2.61 -8.09 -16.44
C VAL A 61 -2.50 -8.98 -15.21
N ASN A 62 -1.45 -9.81 -15.12
CA ASN A 62 -1.24 -10.64 -13.94
C ASN A 62 -0.89 -9.79 -12.71
N ALA A 63 -0.09 -8.73 -12.89
CA ALA A 63 0.17 -7.75 -11.83
C ALA A 63 -1.13 -7.03 -11.40
N LEU A 64 -2.01 -6.67 -12.34
CA LEU A 64 -3.30 -6.06 -12.01
C LEU A 64 -4.20 -6.99 -11.20
N ARG A 65 -4.18 -8.30 -11.48
CA ARG A 65 -4.90 -9.31 -10.69
C ARG A 65 -4.36 -9.38 -9.26
N LEU A 66 -3.03 -9.38 -9.11
CA LEU A 66 -2.38 -9.37 -7.78
C LEU A 66 -2.69 -8.09 -7.00
N PHE A 67 -2.69 -6.93 -7.65
CA PHE A 67 -3.08 -5.68 -7.00
C PHE A 67 -4.53 -5.74 -6.53
N ARG A 68 -5.43 -6.26 -7.38
CA ARG A 68 -6.83 -6.41 -7.00
C ARG A 68 -7.03 -7.35 -5.82
N LEU A 69 -6.29 -8.45 -5.75
CA LEU A 69 -6.31 -9.34 -4.60
C LEU A 69 -5.85 -8.62 -3.33
N GLY A 70 -4.77 -7.85 -3.42
CA GLY A 70 -4.32 -6.99 -2.32
C GLY A 70 -5.39 -6.01 -1.85
N ASP A 71 -6.02 -5.27 -2.78
CA ASP A 71 -7.10 -4.34 -2.46
C ASP A 71 -8.27 -5.01 -1.71
N LEU A 72 -8.64 -6.24 -2.11
CA LEU A 72 -9.73 -6.98 -1.47
C LEU A 72 -9.37 -7.37 -0.04
N VAL A 73 -8.18 -7.92 0.17
CA VAL A 73 -7.70 -8.29 1.52
C VAL A 73 -7.60 -7.07 2.43
N HIS A 74 -7.08 -5.94 1.92
CA HIS A 74 -7.03 -4.69 2.68
C HIS A 74 -8.45 -4.24 3.05
N GLY A 75 -9.40 -4.28 2.11
CA GLY A 75 -10.79 -3.90 2.36
C GLY A 75 -11.45 -4.72 3.46
N ASP A 76 -11.31 -6.05 3.43
CA ASP A 76 -11.88 -6.95 4.44
C ASP A 76 -11.31 -6.68 5.84
N ILE A 77 -9.98 -6.45 5.93
CA ILE A 77 -9.34 -6.13 7.21
C ILE A 77 -9.82 -4.78 7.74
N GLN A 78 -9.90 -3.78 6.88
CA GLN A 78 -10.35 -2.44 7.23
C GLN A 78 -11.79 -2.46 7.73
N GLU A 79 -12.68 -3.21 7.07
CA GLU A 79 -14.07 -3.38 7.50
C GLU A 79 -14.15 -4.03 8.88
N SER A 80 -13.38 -5.11 9.12
CA SER A 80 -13.31 -5.76 10.42
C SER A 80 -12.79 -4.84 11.54
N LEU A 81 -11.81 -4.00 11.24
CA LEU A 81 -11.26 -3.03 12.19
C LEU A 81 -12.23 -1.88 12.48
N MET A 82 -12.99 -1.43 11.49
CA MET A 82 -14.05 -0.44 11.70
C MET A 82 -15.18 -0.98 12.60
N GLU A 83 -15.58 -2.22 12.39
CA GLU A 83 -16.54 -2.88 13.26
C GLU A 83 -16.01 -3.02 14.69
N TYR A 84 -14.76 -3.50 14.84
CA TYR A 84 -14.10 -3.58 16.14
C TYR A 84 -14.04 -2.22 16.86
N ALA A 85 -13.67 -1.17 16.14
CA ALA A 85 -13.59 0.19 16.67
C ALA A 85 -14.96 0.68 17.18
N SER A 86 -16.02 0.42 16.39
CA SER A 86 -17.38 0.79 16.74
C SER A 86 -17.88 0.09 18.00
N LEU A 87 -17.61 -1.22 18.15
CA LEU A 87 -18.04 -2.03 19.29
C LEU A 87 -17.27 -1.73 20.58
N ASN A 88 -16.00 -1.36 20.48
CA ASN A 88 -15.11 -1.21 21.63
C ASN A 88 -14.73 0.24 21.96
N GLY A 89 -15.21 1.21 21.17
CA GLY A 89 -14.85 2.61 21.34
C GLY A 89 -13.36 2.90 21.07
N ALA A 90 -12.67 2.04 20.30
CA ALA A 90 -11.27 2.18 19.98
C ALA A 90 -11.05 3.22 18.87
N ARG A 91 -9.97 4.02 18.97
CA ARG A 91 -9.59 4.96 17.92
C ARG A 91 -8.57 4.31 17.00
N ILE A 92 -9.00 4.05 15.76
CA ILE A 92 -8.18 3.44 14.74
C ILE A 92 -8.11 4.40 13.54
N LEU A 93 -6.90 4.69 13.06
CA LEU A 93 -6.71 5.36 11.78
C LEU A 93 -6.60 4.27 10.70
N ILE A 94 -7.44 4.36 9.67
CA ILE A 94 -7.50 3.39 8.57
C ILE A 94 -7.35 4.16 7.26
N GLU A 95 -6.46 3.71 6.36
CA GLU A 95 -6.17 4.33 5.06
C GLU A 95 -5.97 5.86 5.18
N ARG A 96 -5.31 6.26 6.25
CA ARG A 96 -5.11 7.67 6.53
C ARG A 96 -4.09 8.27 5.57
N GLU A 97 -4.51 9.27 4.81
CA GLU A 97 -3.57 10.05 4.02
C GLU A 97 -2.58 10.78 4.93
N ILE A 98 -1.31 10.69 4.56
CA ILE A 98 -0.21 11.39 5.19
C ILE A 98 0.43 12.37 4.21
N GLN A 99 0.87 13.52 4.70
CA GLN A 99 1.62 14.50 3.94
C GLN A 99 2.78 15.04 4.77
N LEU A 100 3.97 15.04 4.18
CA LEU A 100 5.19 15.63 4.71
C LEU A 100 5.71 16.67 3.71
N PRO A 101 5.18 17.92 3.76
CA PRO A 101 5.50 18.96 2.78
C PRO A 101 6.98 19.31 2.70
N GLU A 102 7.69 19.23 3.81
CA GLU A 102 9.12 19.55 3.93
C GLU A 102 10.03 18.63 3.09
N VAL A 103 9.54 17.44 2.74
CA VAL A 103 10.26 16.47 1.89
C VAL A 103 9.44 16.07 0.65
N ASN A 104 8.33 16.75 0.40
CA ASN A 104 7.39 16.46 -0.68
C ASN A 104 6.95 14.99 -0.73
N VAL A 105 6.67 14.38 0.45
CA VAL A 105 6.20 13.01 0.54
C VAL A 105 4.73 12.96 0.91
N ARG A 106 3.97 12.19 0.16
CA ARG A 106 2.57 11.86 0.37
C ARG A 106 2.38 10.35 0.36
N GLY A 107 1.46 9.85 1.15
CA GLY A 107 1.16 8.42 1.17
C GLY A 107 -0.12 8.11 1.91
N PHE A 108 -0.39 6.84 2.05
CA PHE A 108 -1.50 6.34 2.84
C PHE A 108 -0.96 5.27 3.78
N LEU A 109 -1.14 5.45 5.08
CA LEU A 109 -0.85 4.41 6.05
C LEU A 109 -2.04 3.45 6.15
N ASP A 110 -1.78 2.17 6.34
CA ASP A 110 -2.85 1.19 6.37
C ASP A 110 -3.65 1.27 7.69
N VAL A 111 -2.99 1.10 8.83
CA VAL A 111 -3.66 1.05 10.14
C VAL A 111 -2.78 1.65 11.24
N VAL A 112 -3.37 2.49 12.09
CA VAL A 112 -2.77 2.87 13.39
C VAL A 112 -3.79 2.65 14.51
N MET A 113 -3.40 1.85 15.51
CA MET A 113 -4.10 1.74 16.79
C MET A 113 -3.62 2.89 17.69
N VAL A 114 -4.45 3.91 17.86
CA VAL A 114 -4.02 5.18 18.48
C VAL A 114 -3.69 5.00 19.96
N GLU A 115 -4.51 4.24 20.71
CA GLU A 115 -4.29 3.98 22.14
C GLU A 115 -2.98 3.24 22.40
N ASP A 116 -2.61 2.34 21.49
CA ASP A 116 -1.40 1.53 21.62
C ASP A 116 -0.16 2.23 21.04
N ASN A 117 -0.33 3.33 20.30
CA ASN A 117 0.69 3.94 19.46
C ASN A 117 1.37 2.90 18.56
N ALA A 118 0.57 2.10 17.88
CA ALA A 118 1.03 0.98 17.05
C ALA A 118 0.60 1.16 15.60
N LEU A 119 1.57 1.15 14.68
CA LEU A 119 1.37 1.23 13.23
C LEU A 119 1.53 -0.16 12.61
N TYR A 120 0.60 -0.52 11.76
CA TYR A 120 0.60 -1.75 11.00
C TYR A 120 0.51 -1.44 9.51
N ASP A 121 1.41 -2.05 8.75
CA ASP A 121 1.40 -2.05 7.29
C ASP A 121 1.03 -3.47 6.83
N ILE A 122 -0.02 -3.58 6.03
CA ILE A 122 -0.57 -4.85 5.60
C ILE A 122 0.03 -5.21 4.25
N LYS A 123 0.62 -6.39 4.15
CA LYS A 123 1.18 -6.89 2.89
C LYS A 123 0.60 -8.26 2.56
N THR A 124 0.09 -8.41 1.36
CA THR A 124 -0.26 -9.72 0.82
C THR A 124 0.94 -10.37 0.15
N CYS A 125 1.07 -11.67 0.27
CA CYS A 125 2.10 -12.41 -0.44
C CYS A 125 1.61 -13.79 -0.91
N ASN A 126 2.25 -14.29 -1.98
CA ASN A 126 2.00 -15.64 -2.46
C ASN A 126 2.65 -16.70 -1.55
N ALA A 127 2.26 -17.95 -1.72
CA ALA A 127 2.72 -19.08 -0.92
C ALA A 127 4.26 -19.26 -0.93
N TRP A 128 4.93 -18.93 -2.02
CA TRP A 128 6.39 -19.04 -2.11
C TRP A 128 7.09 -18.00 -1.21
N LYS A 129 6.65 -16.73 -1.28
CA LYS A 129 7.17 -15.67 -0.42
C LYS A 129 6.81 -15.93 1.04
N TRP A 130 5.63 -16.46 1.32
CA TRP A 130 5.23 -16.88 2.66
C TRP A 130 6.17 -17.92 3.25
N LYS A 131 6.51 -18.97 2.47
CA LYS A 131 7.49 -19.99 2.89
C LYS A 131 8.87 -19.41 3.16
N GLY A 132 9.29 -18.40 2.39
CA GLY A 132 10.55 -17.68 2.63
C GLY A 132 10.54 -16.89 3.94
N LEU A 133 9.42 -16.27 4.30
CA LEU A 133 9.31 -15.43 5.51
C LEU A 133 9.03 -16.27 6.78
N PHE A 134 8.23 -17.33 6.68
CA PHE A 134 7.68 -18.07 7.83
C PHE A 134 7.95 -19.58 7.78
N GLY A 135 8.73 -20.07 6.81
CA GLY A 135 9.09 -21.47 6.67
C GLY A 135 10.12 -21.95 7.71
N ARG A 136 10.69 -23.15 7.50
CA ARG A 136 11.67 -23.74 8.44
C ARG A 136 12.96 -22.95 8.62
N THR A 137 13.38 -22.22 7.57
CA THR A 137 14.54 -21.32 7.58
C THR A 137 14.08 -19.95 7.10
N PRO A 138 13.41 -19.16 7.97
CA PRO A 138 12.85 -17.90 7.55
C PRO A 138 13.95 -16.90 7.21
N ASP A 139 13.81 -16.23 6.07
CA ASP A 139 14.56 -15.02 5.78
C ASP A 139 13.87 -13.85 6.51
N THR A 140 14.48 -13.43 7.61
CA THR A 140 13.95 -12.34 8.44
C THR A 140 14.32 -10.97 7.90
N ASN A 141 15.09 -10.90 6.81
CA ASN A 141 15.47 -9.64 6.19
C ASN A 141 14.32 -9.09 5.34
N LEU A 142 13.61 -8.14 5.90
CA LEU A 142 12.64 -7.38 5.12
C LEU A 142 13.36 -6.46 4.12
N PRO A 143 12.78 -6.22 2.93
CA PRO A 143 13.32 -5.25 1.99
C PRO A 143 13.47 -3.87 2.63
N GLU A 144 14.61 -3.21 2.39
CA GLU A 144 14.93 -1.90 2.96
C GLU A 144 13.84 -0.85 2.75
N ASN A 145 13.19 -0.88 1.60
CA ASN A 145 12.08 0.02 1.29
C ASN A 145 10.88 -0.12 2.25
N TYR A 146 10.68 -1.28 2.89
CA TYR A 146 9.63 -1.44 3.89
C TYR A 146 9.95 -0.68 5.17
N TYR A 147 11.21 -0.75 5.63
CA TYR A 147 11.66 0.02 6.81
C TYR A 147 11.56 1.52 6.56
N LEU A 148 11.96 1.97 5.38
CA LEU A 148 11.89 3.38 5.01
C LEU A 148 10.46 3.89 4.84
N GLN A 149 9.57 3.08 4.27
CA GLN A 149 8.13 3.38 4.23
C GLN A 149 7.55 3.56 5.63
N LEU A 150 7.79 2.59 6.50
CA LEU A 150 7.30 2.61 7.88
C LEU A 150 7.91 3.75 8.70
N GLY A 151 9.20 4.03 8.53
CA GLY A 151 9.87 5.16 9.15
C GLY A 151 9.27 6.50 8.73
N THR A 152 8.94 6.64 7.45
CA THR A 152 8.25 7.83 6.91
C THR A 152 6.88 8.03 7.55
N TYR A 153 6.11 6.96 7.71
CA TYR A 153 4.78 7.01 8.33
C TYR A 153 4.87 7.26 9.85
N GLY A 154 5.87 6.67 10.51
CA GLY A 154 6.14 6.91 11.92
C GLY A 154 6.53 8.36 12.19
N TRP A 155 7.36 8.95 11.34
CA TRP A 155 7.74 10.36 11.43
C TRP A 155 6.53 11.28 11.27
N TRP A 156 5.67 11.02 10.29
CA TRP A 156 4.42 11.77 10.13
C TRP A 156 3.53 11.67 11.38
N TYR A 157 3.38 10.45 11.94
CA TYR A 157 2.55 10.24 13.12
C TYR A 157 3.08 11.00 14.34
N GLU A 158 4.39 10.98 14.56
CA GLU A 158 5.04 11.73 15.66
C GLU A 158 4.80 13.23 15.52
N LYS A 159 4.88 13.77 14.30
CA LYS A 159 4.60 15.19 14.05
C LYS A 159 3.14 15.56 14.31
N GLU A 160 2.23 14.74 13.84
CA GLU A 160 0.79 15.04 13.89
C GLU A 160 0.21 14.86 15.28
N TYR A 161 0.65 13.83 16.00
CA TYR A 161 0.07 13.44 17.30
C TYR A 161 0.97 13.75 18.50
N GLY A 162 2.21 14.16 18.29
CA GLY A 162 3.18 14.45 19.37
C GLY A 162 3.66 13.21 20.12
N ASN A 163 3.29 12.00 19.68
CA ASN A 163 3.60 10.74 20.33
C ASN A 163 4.47 9.87 19.43
N LYS A 164 5.48 9.24 20.02
CA LYS A 164 6.26 8.21 19.32
C LYS A 164 5.48 6.91 19.21
N LEU A 165 5.57 6.27 18.05
CA LEU A 165 5.07 4.93 17.91
C LEU A 165 5.88 3.97 18.79
N LYS A 166 5.19 3.13 19.55
CA LYS A 166 5.80 2.08 20.38
C LYS A 166 6.07 0.82 19.56
N ASN A 167 5.19 0.54 18.60
CA ASN A 167 5.29 -0.63 17.73
C ASN A 167 5.07 -0.23 16.27
N ILE A 168 5.93 -0.73 15.40
CA ILE A 168 5.79 -0.61 13.97
C ILE A 168 5.95 -2.01 13.38
N THR A 169 4.91 -2.51 12.73
CA THR A 169 4.87 -3.92 12.32
C THR A 169 4.33 -4.08 10.90
N ILE A 170 4.94 -4.98 10.14
CA ILE A 170 4.38 -5.45 8.87
C ILE A 170 3.57 -6.71 9.15
N LYS A 171 2.30 -6.68 8.83
CA LYS A 171 1.42 -7.85 8.86
C LYS A 171 1.33 -8.45 7.48
N THR A 172 1.93 -9.62 7.31
CA THR A 172 1.88 -10.35 6.05
C THR A 172 0.74 -11.35 6.08
N ILE A 173 -0.08 -11.33 5.02
CA ILE A 173 -1.22 -12.24 4.85
C ILE A 173 -0.98 -13.07 3.60
N GLN A 174 -1.11 -14.39 3.74
CA GLN A 174 -1.04 -15.30 2.62
C GLN A 174 -2.36 -15.26 1.84
N GLY A 175 -2.27 -14.94 0.58
CA GLY A 175 -3.38 -15.03 -0.38
C GLY A 175 -3.27 -16.29 -1.25
#